data_e5f598a976001c18983e4c10db8387e6
#
_entry.id   e5f598a976001c18983e4c10db8387e6
#
_cell.length_a   1.000
_cell.length_b   1.000
_cell.length_c   1.000
_cell.angle_alpha   90.00
_cell.angle_beta   90.00
_cell.angle_gamma   90.00
#
_symmetry.space_group_name_H-M   'P 1'
#
loop_
_entity.id
_entity.type
_entity.pdbx_description
1 polymer ?
#
loop_
_entity_poly.entity_id
_entity_poly.type
_entity_poly.pdbx_seq_one_letter_code
_entity_poly.pdbx_strand_id
1 'polypeptide(L)'
;MIIIVNMDIDDYNKIKHKELFGESIICDKGFIHASTKEQFKLIATRFENKQDKTIILEINVDKLKSQVKWEFSSKFNDNFPHIYGLINNSAVEKAYLLKYMK
;
A
#
# COMPACT_ATOMS: atom_id res chain seq x y z
N MET A 1 14.13 -0.67 -2.58
CA MET A 1 13.36 -0.40 -1.36
C MET A 1 11.93 -0.89 -1.53
N ILE A 2 11.41 -1.56 -0.53
CA ILE A 2 10.03 -2.07 -0.51
C ILE A 2 9.19 -1.20 0.39
N ILE A 3 8.02 -0.79 -0.11
CA ILE A 3 7.00 -0.13 0.69
C ILE A 3 5.73 -0.97 0.66
N ILE A 4 4.87 -0.76 1.66
CA ILE A 4 3.64 -1.54 1.85
C ILE A 4 2.43 -0.68 1.50
N VAL A 5 1.54 -1.23 0.68
CA VAL A 5 0.18 -0.71 0.47
C VAL A 5 -0.77 -1.83 0.88
N ASN A 6 -1.75 -1.50 1.69
CA ASN A 6 -2.77 -2.48 2.09
C ASN A 6 -4.12 -2.11 1.50
N MET A 7 -4.93 -3.11 1.23
CA MET A 7 -6.29 -2.90 0.74
C MET A 7 -7.17 -4.08 1.10
N ASP A 8 -8.48 -3.87 1.04
CA ASP A 8 -9.45 -4.94 1.23
C ASP A 8 -9.33 -5.95 0.09
N ILE A 9 -9.57 -7.23 0.39
CA ILE A 9 -9.45 -8.32 -0.60
C ILE A 9 -10.41 -8.12 -1.78
N ASP A 10 -11.60 -7.56 -1.55
CA ASP A 10 -12.55 -7.32 -2.63
C ASP A 10 -12.03 -6.26 -3.60
N ASP A 11 -11.40 -5.21 -3.07
CA ASP A 11 -10.78 -4.18 -3.89
C ASP A 11 -9.59 -4.75 -4.67
N TYR A 12 -8.78 -5.57 -4.02
CA TYR A 12 -7.65 -6.23 -4.68
C TYR A 12 -8.12 -7.11 -5.84
N ASN A 13 -9.19 -7.87 -5.64
CA ASN A 13 -9.72 -8.74 -6.70
C ASN A 13 -10.17 -7.96 -7.94
N LYS A 14 -10.54 -6.69 -7.77
CA LYS A 14 -10.93 -5.81 -8.89
C LYS A 14 -9.72 -5.30 -9.68
N ILE A 15 -8.54 -5.23 -9.06
CA ILE A 15 -7.36 -4.59 -9.67
C ILE A 15 -6.20 -5.53 -9.97
N LYS A 16 -6.21 -6.76 -9.47
CA LYS A 16 -5.07 -7.67 -9.54
C LYS A 16 -4.63 -8.02 -10.96
N HIS A 17 -5.51 -7.88 -11.94
CA HIS A 17 -5.21 -8.13 -13.35
C HIS A 17 -5.01 -6.85 -14.17
N LYS A 18 -5.10 -5.69 -13.54
CA LYS A 18 -4.90 -4.42 -14.23
C LYS A 18 -3.41 -4.07 -14.27
N GLU A 19 -2.99 -3.51 -15.39
CA GLU A 19 -1.62 -3.04 -15.54
C GLU A 19 -1.34 -1.84 -14.62
N LEU A 20 -2.32 -0.93 -14.49
CA LEU A 20 -2.27 0.24 -13.61
C LEU A 20 -3.51 0.26 -12.74
N PHE A 21 -3.34 0.66 -11.47
CA PHE A 21 -4.48 0.75 -10.55
C PHE A 21 -4.32 1.87 -9.54
N GLY A 22 -5.39 2.17 -8.81
CA GLY A 22 -5.39 3.19 -7.76
C GLY A 22 -6.16 4.45 -8.12
N GLU A 23 -6.88 4.50 -9.26
CA GLU A 23 -7.59 5.69 -9.72
C GLU A 23 -8.56 6.23 -8.68
N SER A 24 -9.35 5.37 -8.06
CA SER A 24 -10.36 5.79 -7.09
C SER A 24 -9.73 6.43 -5.85
N ILE A 25 -8.58 5.91 -5.41
CA ILE A 25 -7.87 6.45 -4.25
C ILE A 25 -7.29 7.82 -4.59
N ILE A 26 -6.68 7.95 -5.76
CA ILE A 26 -6.10 9.21 -6.23
C ILE A 26 -7.20 10.27 -6.39
N CYS A 27 -8.35 9.89 -6.95
CA CYS A 27 -9.48 10.78 -7.14
C CYS A 27 -10.02 11.32 -5.81
N ASP A 28 -10.02 10.48 -4.78
CA ASP A 28 -10.56 10.84 -3.47
C ASP A 28 -9.53 11.62 -2.62
N LYS A 29 -8.29 11.16 -2.58
CA LYS A 29 -7.28 11.67 -1.64
C LYS A 29 -6.09 12.39 -2.29
N GLY A 30 -5.92 12.28 -3.59
CA GLY A 30 -4.80 12.86 -4.32
C GLY A 30 -3.53 12.02 -4.30
N PHE A 31 -3.44 11.03 -3.44
CA PHE A 31 -2.28 10.14 -3.34
C PHE A 31 -2.68 8.82 -2.68
N ILE A 32 -1.80 7.84 -2.78
CA ILE A 32 -2.01 6.53 -2.15
C ILE A 32 -1.09 6.43 -0.93
N HIS A 33 -1.67 6.16 0.24
CA HIS A 33 -0.91 5.93 1.46
C HIS A 33 -0.10 4.65 1.37
N ALA A 34 1.16 4.72 1.81
CA ALA A 34 2.02 3.57 1.94
C ALA A 34 2.80 3.66 3.25
N SER A 35 3.55 2.63 3.56
CA SER A 35 4.37 2.58 4.76
C SER A 35 5.58 1.67 4.51
N THR A 36 6.62 1.79 5.34
CA THR A 36 7.65 0.75 5.39
C THR A 36 7.08 -0.45 6.13
N LYS A 37 7.78 -1.59 6.09
CA LYS A 37 7.36 -2.77 6.85
C LYS A 37 7.31 -2.48 8.35
N GLU A 38 8.31 -1.75 8.86
CA GLU A 38 8.39 -1.39 10.28
C GLU A 38 7.23 -0.48 10.68
N GLN A 39 6.92 0.50 9.85
CA GLN A 39 5.79 1.39 10.08
C GLN A 39 4.48 0.63 10.04
N PHE A 40 4.34 -0.31 9.11
CA PHE A 40 3.10 -1.08 8.99
C PHE A 40 2.84 -1.94 10.22
N LYS A 41 3.86 -2.43 10.91
CA LYS A 41 3.69 -3.17 12.15
C LYS A 41 2.93 -2.38 13.21
N LEU A 42 3.11 -1.06 13.24
CA LEU A 42 2.37 -0.18 14.14
C LEU A 42 0.91 0.00 13.70
N ILE A 43 0.68 -0.05 12.39
CA ILE A 43 -0.64 0.16 11.81
C ILE A 43 -1.45 -1.16 11.80
N ALA A 44 -0.77 -2.29 11.72
CA ALA A 44 -1.38 -3.61 11.55
C ALA A 44 -2.39 -3.96 12.65
N THR A 45 -2.20 -3.43 13.87
CA THR A 45 -3.12 -3.64 14.98
C THR A 45 -4.54 -3.17 14.67
N ARG A 46 -4.70 -2.19 13.77
CA ARG A 46 -6.00 -1.68 13.35
C ARG A 46 -6.78 -2.69 12.51
N PHE A 47 -6.10 -3.72 12.01
CA PHE A 47 -6.67 -4.73 11.12
C PHE A 47 -6.71 -6.12 11.75
N GLU A 48 -6.59 -6.21 13.09
CA GLU A 48 -6.56 -7.51 13.79
C GLU A 48 -7.78 -8.38 13.45
N ASN A 49 -8.96 -7.77 13.34
CA ASN A 49 -10.19 -8.48 13.01
C ASN A 49 -10.38 -8.70 11.51
N LYS A 50 -9.45 -8.26 10.69
CA LYS A 50 -9.53 -8.30 9.23
C LYS A 50 -8.31 -8.94 8.58
N GLN A 51 -7.55 -9.74 9.33
CA GLN A 51 -6.31 -10.33 8.84
C GLN A 51 -6.52 -11.29 7.66
N ASP A 52 -7.70 -11.89 7.55
CA ASP A 52 -8.08 -12.77 6.45
C ASP A 52 -8.84 -12.04 5.33
N LYS A 53 -9.01 -10.73 5.44
CA LYS A 53 -9.69 -9.89 4.45
C LYS A 53 -8.84 -8.72 3.96
N THR A 54 -7.65 -8.56 4.49
CA THR A 54 -6.74 -7.47 4.12
C THR A 54 -5.58 -8.02 3.32
N ILE A 55 -5.37 -7.46 2.13
CA ILE A 55 -4.24 -7.81 1.27
C ILE A 55 -3.10 -6.83 1.49
N ILE A 56 -1.91 -7.37 1.62
CA ILE A 56 -0.66 -6.61 1.70
C ILE A 56 0.03 -6.68 0.35
N LEU A 57 0.36 -5.52 -0.19
CA LEU A 57 1.16 -5.40 -1.41
C LEU A 57 2.56 -4.92 -1.04
N GLU A 58 3.56 -5.71 -1.39
CA GLU A 58 4.96 -5.28 -1.27
C GLU A 58 5.37 -4.68 -2.60
N ILE A 59 5.63 -3.38 -2.59
CA ILE A 59 5.90 -2.61 -3.80
C ILE A 59 7.37 -2.20 -3.84
N ASN A 60 8.03 -2.52 -4.95
CA ASN A 60 9.40 -2.10 -5.17
C ASN A 60 9.40 -0.67 -5.74
N VAL A 61 9.88 0.28 -4.93
CA VAL A 61 9.93 1.69 -5.32
C VAL A 61 10.75 1.90 -6.60
N ASP A 62 11.80 1.10 -6.79
CA ASP A 62 12.66 1.23 -7.98
C ASP A 62 11.94 0.88 -9.28
N LYS A 63 10.89 0.07 -9.19
CA LYS A 63 10.06 -0.32 -10.35
C LYS A 63 8.79 0.51 -10.49
N LEU A 64 8.48 1.30 -9.47
CA LEU A 64 7.27 2.13 -9.45
C LEU A 64 7.45 3.32 -10.39
N LYS A 65 6.48 3.53 -11.27
CA LYS A 65 6.54 4.62 -12.26
C LYS A 65 6.11 5.97 -11.69
N SER A 66 5.25 5.95 -10.66
CA SER A 66 4.76 7.17 -10.03
C SER A 66 5.73 7.67 -8.96
N GLN A 67 5.68 8.98 -8.70
CA GLN A 67 6.54 9.62 -7.72
C GLN A 67 6.12 9.25 -6.30
N VAL A 68 7.10 8.98 -5.45
CA VAL A 68 6.90 8.77 -4.02
C VAL A 68 7.44 10.00 -3.28
N LYS A 69 6.62 10.54 -2.37
CA LYS A 69 7.03 11.63 -1.48
C LYS A 69 6.92 11.15 -0.04
N TRP A 70 7.94 11.43 0.75
CA TRP A 70 7.94 11.12 2.18
C TRP A 70 7.38 12.33 2.92
N GLU A 71 6.21 12.17 3.52
CA GLU A 71 5.49 13.26 4.14
C GLU A 71 5.20 12.96 5.60
N PHE A 72 5.30 14.00 6.44
CA PHE A 72 5.15 13.86 7.88
C PHE A 72 3.71 13.59 8.29
N SER A 73 3.54 12.61 9.18
CA SER A 73 2.27 12.31 9.84
C SER A 73 2.39 12.68 11.31
N SER A 74 1.62 13.68 11.76
CA SER A 74 1.61 14.08 13.17
C SER A 74 1.06 12.98 14.07
N LYS A 75 0.14 12.16 13.55
CA LYS A 75 -0.47 11.06 14.28
C LYS A 75 0.56 10.01 14.72
N PHE A 76 1.54 9.72 13.85
CA PHE A 76 2.56 8.71 14.13
C PHE A 76 3.93 9.32 14.40
N ASN A 77 4.05 10.64 14.31
CA ASN A 77 5.31 11.37 14.50
C ASN A 77 6.44 10.79 13.62
N ASP A 78 6.14 10.56 12.36
CA ASP A 78 7.08 9.96 11.41
C ASP A 78 6.71 10.36 9.98
N ASN A 79 7.66 10.20 9.07
CA ASN A 79 7.44 10.42 7.64
C ASN A 79 7.00 9.12 6.99
N PHE A 80 5.92 9.19 6.23
CA PHE A 80 5.38 8.04 5.50
C PHE A 80 5.49 8.26 3.99
N PRO A 81 5.74 7.21 3.21
CA PRO A 81 5.75 7.34 1.75
C PRO A 81 4.33 7.50 1.23
N HIS A 82 4.11 8.48 0.37
CA HIS A 82 2.85 8.70 -0.33
C HIS A 82 3.10 8.59 -1.82
N ILE A 83 2.30 7.79 -2.52
CA ILE A 83 2.45 7.56 -3.94
C ILE A 83 1.56 8.54 -4.69
N TYR A 84 2.16 9.42 -5.48
CA TYR A 84 1.44 10.46 -6.24
C TYR A 84 1.23 10.00 -7.67
N GLY A 85 0.33 9.07 -7.84
CA GLY A 85 -0.05 8.53 -9.14
C GLY A 85 -0.48 7.08 -9.04
N LEU A 86 -0.79 6.49 -10.18
CA LEU A 86 -1.21 5.10 -10.26
C LEU A 86 -0.05 4.17 -9.96
N ILE A 87 -0.39 2.97 -9.47
CA ILE A 87 0.58 1.92 -9.22
C ILE A 87 0.59 0.99 -10.44
N ASN A 88 1.76 0.76 -10.99
CA ASN A 88 1.94 -0.24 -12.04
C ASN A 88 2.13 -1.60 -11.38
N ASN A 89 1.35 -2.58 -11.82
CA ASN A 89 1.35 -3.91 -11.22
C ASN A 89 2.71 -4.59 -11.32
N SER A 90 3.52 -4.21 -12.32
CA SER A 90 4.90 -4.70 -12.46
C SER A 90 5.82 -4.34 -11.29
N ALA A 91 5.44 -3.35 -10.48
CA ALA A 91 6.19 -2.96 -9.27
C ALA A 91 5.78 -3.76 -8.04
N VAL A 92 4.69 -4.53 -8.12
CA VAL A 92 4.21 -5.35 -7.01
C VAL A 92 5.02 -6.65 -6.97
N GLU A 93 5.87 -6.79 -5.97
CA GLU A 93 6.73 -7.96 -5.80
C GLU A 93 5.98 -9.12 -5.15
N LYS A 94 5.10 -8.82 -4.19
CA LYS A 94 4.30 -9.82 -3.47
C LYS A 94 2.94 -9.27 -3.14
N ALA A 95 1.94 -10.15 -3.13
CA ALA A 95 0.59 -9.86 -2.67
C ALA A 95 0.12 -11.04 -1.82
N TYR A 96 -0.27 -10.79 -0.57
CA TYR A 96 -0.68 -11.85 0.33
C TYR A 96 -1.61 -11.30 1.42
N LEU A 97 -2.34 -12.21 2.07
CA LEU A 97 -3.20 -11.82 3.18
C LEU A 97 -2.36 -11.35 4.38
N LEU A 98 -2.86 -10.34 5.09
CA LEU A 98 -2.18 -9.80 6.26
C LEU A 98 -1.80 -10.88 7.28
N LYS A 99 -2.62 -11.91 7.45
CA LYS A 99 -2.34 -12.99 8.41
C LYS A 99 -1.05 -13.75 8.12
N TYR A 100 -0.52 -13.63 6.90
CA TYR A 100 0.75 -14.27 6.52
C TYR A 100 1.94 -13.31 6.60
N MET A 101 1.72 -12.08 7.03
CA MET A 101 2.80 -11.10 7.17
C MET A 101 3.67 -11.47 8.37
N LYS A 102 4.99 -11.52 8.13
CA LYS A 102 5.98 -11.85 9.16
C LYS A 102 6.80 -10.66 9.58
#